data_20e1bf59112a7ab0df6b870a30c0fc4a
#
_entry.id   20e1bf59112a7ab0df6b870a30c0fc4a
#
_cell.length_a   1.000
_cell.length_b   1.000
_cell.length_c   1.000
_cell.angle_alpha   90.00
_cell.angle_beta   90.00
_cell.angle_gamma   90.00
#
_symmetry.space_group_name_H-M   'P 1'
#
loop_
_entity.id
_entity.type
_entity.pdbx_description
1 polymer ?
#
loop_
_entity_poly.entity_id
_entity_poly.type
_entity_poly.pdbx_seq_one_letter_code
_entity_poly.pdbx_strand_id
1 'polypeptide(L)'
;MVYEAKLADLQTVKNMVHRTIKECYPECFSENVVDFFLNLHSEEAIKDDLMNANVYLMESDGYLVGTVTIKDNVIKRLFILPQYQHHKFGTELLQCLEDELAVNDIFTAEVDAHEQVRGWYQAMGYAVLSEQIVDINGEALPYYHMEKQVTAMNMDNLNQGLMF
;
A
#
# COMPACT_ATOMS: atom_id res chain seq x y z
N MET A 1 -11.25 -11.14 -2.76
CA MET A 1 -11.68 -10.33 -3.93
C MET A 1 -11.17 -8.92 -3.78
N VAL A 2 -10.55 -8.39 -4.82
CA VAL A 2 -10.05 -6.99 -4.85
C VAL A 2 -10.89 -6.22 -5.87
N TYR A 3 -11.37 -5.05 -5.49
CA TYR A 3 -12.19 -4.20 -6.37
C TYR A 3 -11.89 -2.72 -6.15
N GLU A 4 -12.17 -1.92 -7.15
CA GLU A 4 -11.93 -0.48 -7.10
C GLU A 4 -12.97 0.21 -6.21
N ALA A 5 -12.48 1.00 -5.26
CA ALA A 5 -13.30 1.83 -4.40
C ALA A 5 -13.80 3.07 -5.15
N LYS A 6 -14.97 3.54 -4.77
CA LYS A 6 -15.62 4.74 -5.32
C LYS A 6 -15.70 5.83 -4.25
N LEU A 7 -16.05 7.03 -4.66
CA LEU A 7 -16.20 8.16 -3.73
C LEU A 7 -17.17 7.85 -2.57
N ALA A 8 -18.21 7.03 -2.80
CA ALA A 8 -19.12 6.57 -1.77
C ALA A 8 -18.43 5.75 -0.67
N ASP A 9 -17.24 5.19 -0.94
CA ASP A 9 -16.48 4.37 0.01
C ASP A 9 -15.50 5.19 0.86
N LEU A 10 -15.54 6.53 0.76
CA LEU A 10 -14.61 7.42 1.46
C LEU A 10 -14.50 7.14 2.96
N GLN A 11 -15.62 7.04 3.65
CA GLN A 11 -15.63 6.79 5.09
C GLN A 11 -15.13 5.39 5.43
N THR A 12 -15.42 4.41 4.60
CA THR A 12 -14.93 3.04 4.74
C THR A 12 -13.41 3.00 4.67
N VAL A 13 -12.82 3.59 3.62
CA VAL A 13 -11.37 3.64 3.44
C VAL A 13 -10.71 4.41 4.59
N LYS A 14 -11.22 5.60 4.92
CA LYS A 14 -10.70 6.41 6.03
C LYS A 14 -10.72 5.63 7.34
N ASN A 15 -11.82 5.00 7.67
CA ASN A 15 -11.97 4.26 8.93
C ASN A 15 -11.00 3.08 9.01
N MET A 16 -10.79 2.35 7.91
CA MET A 16 -9.81 1.27 7.86
C MET A 16 -8.39 1.77 8.10
N VAL A 17 -7.99 2.83 7.41
CA VAL A 17 -6.65 3.42 7.52
C VAL A 17 -6.42 3.99 8.90
N HIS A 18 -7.32 4.83 9.39
CA HIS A 18 -7.17 5.49 10.70
C HIS A 18 -7.22 4.49 11.86
N ARG A 19 -8.10 3.51 11.78
CA ARG A 19 -8.15 2.45 12.79
C ARG A 19 -6.84 1.68 12.87
N THR A 20 -6.29 1.29 11.72
CA THR A 20 -5.03 0.54 11.66
C THR A 20 -3.88 1.37 12.22
N ILE A 21 -3.79 2.65 11.86
CA ILE A 21 -2.77 3.55 12.42
C ILE A 21 -2.91 3.68 13.94
N LYS A 22 -4.10 3.94 14.43
CA LYS A 22 -4.36 4.13 15.87
C LYS A 22 -4.09 2.88 16.71
N GLU A 23 -4.35 1.70 16.17
CA GLU A 23 -4.14 0.44 16.89
C GLU A 23 -2.70 -0.07 16.78
N CYS A 24 -2.02 0.10 15.64
CA CYS A 24 -0.72 -0.51 15.39
C CYS A 24 0.48 0.44 15.57
N TYR A 25 0.35 1.70 15.20
CA TYR A 25 1.48 2.63 15.15
C TYR A 25 1.99 3.09 16.53
N PRO A 26 1.17 3.22 17.59
CA PRO A 26 1.67 3.60 18.91
C PRO A 26 2.72 2.67 19.50
N GLU A 27 2.78 1.41 19.06
CA GLU A 27 3.81 0.46 19.51
C GLU A 27 5.21 0.80 18.94
N CYS A 28 5.27 1.49 17.80
CA CYS A 28 6.50 1.75 17.06
C CYS A 28 6.86 3.23 16.98
N PHE A 29 5.91 4.13 17.16
CA PHE A 29 6.06 5.58 16.95
C PHE A 29 5.53 6.38 18.12
N SER A 30 6.10 7.58 18.31
CA SER A 30 5.59 8.56 19.27
C SER A 30 4.21 9.06 18.85
N GLU A 31 3.50 9.65 19.80
CA GLU A 31 2.20 10.31 19.55
C GLU A 31 2.30 11.37 18.45
N ASN A 32 3.39 12.14 18.45
CA ASN A 32 3.66 13.15 17.42
C ASN A 32 3.75 12.55 16.01
N VAL A 33 4.42 11.43 15.86
CA VAL A 33 4.54 10.71 14.58
C VAL A 33 3.23 10.04 14.18
N VAL A 34 2.49 9.48 15.14
CA VAL A 34 1.15 8.91 14.88
C VAL A 34 0.22 9.99 14.33
N ASP A 35 0.20 11.17 14.94
CA ASP A 35 -0.59 12.30 14.46
C ASP A 35 -0.17 12.76 13.07
N PHE A 36 1.12 12.74 12.78
CA PHE A 36 1.62 13.01 11.43
C PHE A 36 1.03 12.04 10.40
N PHE A 37 1.04 10.74 10.67
CA PHE A 37 0.46 9.75 9.76
C PHE A 37 -1.06 9.89 9.61
N LEU A 38 -1.78 10.20 10.68
CA LEU A 38 -3.22 10.47 10.60
C LEU A 38 -3.53 11.68 9.71
N ASN A 39 -2.71 12.73 9.80
CA ASN A 39 -2.84 13.91 8.95
C ASN A 39 -2.43 13.66 7.50
N LEU A 40 -1.37 12.87 7.27
CA LEU A 40 -0.93 12.45 5.94
C LEU A 40 -2.03 11.68 5.21
N HIS A 41 -2.78 10.88 5.94
CA HIS A 41 -3.90 10.09 5.45
C HIS A 41 -5.25 10.70 5.89
N SER A 42 -5.37 12.01 5.76
CA SER A 42 -6.60 12.73 6.08
C SER A 42 -7.76 12.35 5.16
N GLU A 43 -8.98 12.68 5.59
CA GLU A 43 -10.17 12.49 4.75
C GLU A 43 -10.03 13.19 3.40
N GLU A 44 -9.49 14.42 3.41
CA GLU A 44 -9.27 15.20 2.18
C GLU A 44 -8.27 14.52 1.24
N ALA A 45 -7.16 13.99 1.78
CA ALA A 45 -6.16 13.27 0.99
C ALA A 45 -6.73 11.99 0.39
N ILE A 46 -7.50 11.22 1.14
CA ILE A 46 -8.16 10.00 0.67
C ILE A 46 -9.21 10.33 -0.39
N LYS A 47 -10.01 11.38 -0.16
CA LYS A 47 -11.00 11.85 -1.13
C LYS A 47 -10.36 12.25 -2.46
N ASP A 48 -9.25 12.99 -2.40
CA ASP A 48 -8.51 13.37 -3.60
C ASP A 48 -8.04 12.15 -4.40
N ASP A 49 -7.54 11.14 -3.72
CA ASP A 49 -7.10 9.90 -4.37
C ASP A 49 -8.27 9.07 -4.92
N LEU A 50 -9.42 9.04 -4.25
CA LEU A 50 -10.62 8.41 -4.81
C LEU A 50 -11.08 9.06 -6.10
N MET A 51 -10.83 10.36 -6.26
CA MET A 51 -11.18 11.12 -7.46
C MET A 51 -10.10 11.09 -8.55
N ASN A 52 -8.82 11.02 -8.19
CA ASN A 52 -7.69 11.28 -9.10
C ASN A 52 -6.65 10.14 -9.16
N ALA A 53 -6.84 9.07 -8.42
CA ALA A 53 -5.98 7.89 -8.40
C ALA A 53 -6.83 6.63 -8.39
N ASN A 54 -6.20 5.46 -8.26
CA ASN A 54 -6.91 4.20 -8.10
C ASN A 54 -6.81 3.71 -6.66
N VAL A 55 -7.93 3.60 -6.01
CA VAL A 55 -8.05 3.08 -4.64
C VAL A 55 -8.76 1.73 -4.70
N TYR A 56 -8.19 0.72 -4.06
CA TYR A 56 -8.75 -0.63 -4.04
C TYR A 56 -9.11 -1.06 -2.64
N LEU A 57 -10.17 -1.85 -2.54
CA LEU A 57 -10.60 -2.55 -1.34
C LEU A 57 -10.44 -4.04 -1.55
N MET A 58 -10.07 -4.74 -0.49
CA MET A 58 -9.95 -6.20 -0.49
C MET A 58 -10.94 -6.81 0.50
N GLU A 59 -11.70 -7.78 0.02
CA GLU A 59 -12.60 -8.60 0.83
C GLU A 59 -12.13 -10.04 0.87
N SER A 60 -12.34 -10.68 2.01
CA SER A 60 -12.17 -12.10 2.22
C SER A 60 -13.33 -12.62 3.07
N ASP A 61 -14.00 -13.67 2.61
CA ASP A 61 -15.15 -14.28 3.28
C ASP A 61 -16.28 -13.29 3.64
N GLY A 62 -16.49 -12.28 2.78
CA GLY A 62 -17.52 -11.26 2.99
C GLY A 62 -17.12 -10.11 3.91
N TYR A 63 -15.88 -10.08 4.39
CA TYR A 63 -15.37 -9.02 5.27
C TYR A 63 -14.31 -8.19 4.56
N LEU A 64 -14.34 -6.88 4.76
CA LEU A 64 -13.27 -5.99 4.32
C LEU A 64 -12.02 -6.24 5.17
N VAL A 65 -10.90 -6.51 4.50
CA VAL A 65 -9.63 -6.86 5.17
C VAL A 65 -8.51 -5.85 4.92
N GLY A 66 -8.56 -5.13 3.81
CA GLY A 66 -7.48 -4.20 3.45
C GLY A 66 -7.85 -3.19 2.39
N THR A 67 -6.96 -2.22 2.21
CA THR A 67 -7.03 -1.20 1.18
C THR A 67 -5.65 -0.84 0.68
N VAL A 68 -5.57 -0.36 -0.54
CA VAL A 68 -4.35 0.17 -1.13
C VAL A 68 -4.69 1.24 -2.15
N THR A 69 -3.80 2.20 -2.31
CA THR A 69 -3.90 3.25 -3.32
C THR A 69 -2.70 3.17 -4.25
N ILE A 70 -2.95 3.36 -5.53
CA ILE A 70 -1.89 3.54 -6.52
C ILE A 70 -2.18 4.78 -7.37
N LYS A 71 -1.17 5.63 -7.51
CA LYS A 71 -1.22 6.78 -8.41
C LYS A 71 -0.04 6.69 -9.36
N ASP A 72 -0.34 6.62 -10.65
CA ASP A 72 0.63 6.26 -11.69
C ASP A 72 1.27 4.89 -11.36
N ASN A 73 2.53 4.86 -10.97
CA ASN A 73 3.20 3.64 -10.53
C ASN A 73 3.62 3.67 -9.05
N VAL A 74 3.12 4.64 -8.29
CA VAL A 74 3.47 4.81 -6.86
C VAL A 74 2.37 4.21 -5.99
N ILE A 75 2.76 3.21 -5.20
CA ILE A 75 1.89 2.54 -4.24
C ILE A 75 1.90 3.33 -2.93
N LYS A 76 0.74 3.59 -2.40
CA LYS A 76 0.59 4.26 -1.10
C LYS A 76 -0.63 3.72 -0.35
N ARG A 77 -0.68 3.94 0.96
CA ARG A 77 -1.77 3.52 1.84
C ARG A 77 -2.12 2.04 1.72
N LEU A 78 -1.12 1.18 1.68
CA LEU A 78 -1.33 -0.26 1.81
C LEU A 78 -1.54 -0.58 3.29
N PHE A 79 -2.78 -0.85 3.66
CA PHE A 79 -3.17 -1.18 5.03
C PHE A 79 -4.01 -2.44 5.08
N ILE A 80 -3.66 -3.34 5.97
CA ILE A 80 -4.48 -4.49 6.35
C ILE A 80 -5.00 -4.26 7.76
N LEU A 81 -6.29 -4.43 7.97
CA LEU A 81 -6.90 -4.27 9.30
C LEU A 81 -6.19 -5.16 10.33
N PRO A 82 -6.03 -4.69 11.58
CA PRO A 82 -5.21 -5.38 12.58
C PRO A 82 -5.55 -6.86 12.78
N GLN A 83 -6.83 -7.21 12.82
CA GLN A 83 -7.27 -8.59 13.02
C GLN A 83 -7.01 -9.51 11.82
N TYR A 84 -6.67 -8.96 10.66
CA TYR A 84 -6.40 -9.73 9.44
C TYR A 84 -4.92 -9.72 9.05
N GLN A 85 -4.06 -9.08 9.83
CA GLN A 85 -2.61 -9.09 9.61
C GLN A 85 -2.03 -10.49 9.84
N HIS A 86 -0.87 -10.77 9.23
CA HIS A 86 -0.18 -12.07 9.31
C HIS A 86 -0.92 -13.24 8.63
N HIS A 87 -1.86 -12.95 7.73
CA HIS A 87 -2.60 -13.94 6.93
C HIS A 87 -2.28 -13.82 5.42
N LYS A 88 -1.20 -13.12 5.07
CA LYS A 88 -0.74 -12.90 3.69
C LYS A 88 -1.66 -12.04 2.82
N PHE A 89 -2.65 -11.37 3.38
CA PHE A 89 -3.52 -10.48 2.61
C PHE A 89 -2.76 -9.29 2.00
N GLY A 90 -1.78 -8.74 2.72
CA GLY A 90 -0.92 -7.68 2.19
C GLY A 90 -0.12 -8.13 0.97
N THR A 91 0.41 -9.34 1.01
CA THR A 91 1.13 -9.95 -0.11
C THR A 91 0.21 -10.15 -1.33
N GLU A 92 -0.98 -10.67 -1.12
CA GLU A 92 -1.98 -10.87 -2.18
C GLU A 92 -2.41 -9.54 -2.80
N LEU A 93 -2.66 -8.53 -1.97
CA LEU A 93 -3.08 -7.21 -2.42
C LEU A 93 -1.98 -6.52 -3.23
N LEU A 94 -0.73 -6.58 -2.77
CA LEU A 94 0.41 -6.03 -3.49
C LEU A 94 0.60 -6.73 -4.84
N GLN A 95 0.49 -8.07 -4.86
CA GLN A 95 0.60 -8.85 -6.10
C GLN A 95 -0.47 -8.46 -7.11
N CYS A 96 -1.71 -8.27 -6.67
CA CYS A 96 -2.80 -7.80 -7.54
C CYS A 96 -2.46 -6.47 -8.21
N LEU A 97 -1.86 -5.53 -7.46
CA LEU A 97 -1.44 -4.24 -8.00
C LEU A 97 -0.30 -4.36 -9.00
N GLU A 98 0.68 -5.18 -8.70
CA GLU A 98 1.81 -5.41 -9.60
C GLU A 98 1.34 -6.02 -10.92
N ASP A 99 0.41 -6.97 -10.87
CA ASP A 99 -0.21 -7.56 -12.04
C ASP A 99 -1.00 -6.52 -12.85
N GLU A 100 -1.76 -5.66 -12.18
CA GLU A 100 -2.51 -4.56 -12.81
C GLU A 100 -1.57 -3.58 -13.52
N LEU A 101 -0.46 -3.20 -12.89
CA LEU A 101 0.55 -2.35 -13.52
C LEU A 101 1.11 -2.99 -14.79
N ALA A 102 1.53 -4.24 -14.70
CA ALA A 102 2.14 -4.95 -15.82
C ALA A 102 1.16 -5.15 -16.99
N VAL A 103 -0.11 -5.43 -16.71
CA VAL A 103 -1.16 -5.52 -17.74
C VAL A 103 -1.35 -4.19 -18.46
N ASN A 104 -1.12 -3.07 -17.80
CA ASN A 104 -1.18 -1.73 -18.38
C ASN A 104 0.17 -1.23 -18.93
N ASP A 105 1.13 -2.14 -19.16
CA ASP A 105 2.47 -1.85 -19.70
C ASP A 105 3.30 -0.92 -18.79
N ILE A 106 3.06 -0.98 -17.48
CA ILE A 106 3.84 -0.28 -16.46
C ILE A 106 4.67 -1.33 -15.72
N PHE A 107 5.99 -1.33 -15.93
CA PHE A 107 6.88 -2.40 -15.47
C PHE A 107 7.72 -2.03 -14.25
N THR A 108 7.38 -0.94 -13.59
CA THR A 108 8.07 -0.47 -12.38
C THR A 108 7.03 -0.04 -11.35
N ALA A 109 7.15 -0.55 -10.14
CA ALA A 109 6.35 -0.11 -8.98
C ALA A 109 7.26 0.60 -7.99
N GLU A 110 6.80 1.72 -7.44
CA GLU A 110 7.52 2.52 -6.46
C GLU A 110 6.72 2.65 -5.17
N VAL A 111 7.42 2.78 -4.04
CA VAL A 111 6.82 2.99 -2.73
C VAL A 111 7.76 3.83 -1.86
N ASP A 112 7.18 4.67 -1.01
CA ASP A 112 7.89 5.32 0.09
C ASP A 112 7.54 4.58 1.38
N ALA A 113 8.50 3.86 1.95
CA ALA A 113 8.30 2.99 3.09
C ALA A 113 9.00 3.54 4.34
N HIS A 114 8.28 3.64 5.46
CA HIS A 114 8.91 3.92 6.74
C HIS A 114 9.67 2.69 7.27
N GLU A 115 10.50 2.88 8.28
CA GLU A 115 11.41 1.86 8.81
C GLU A 115 10.71 0.54 9.16
N GLN A 116 9.48 0.59 9.68
CA GLN A 116 8.77 -0.59 10.16
C GLN A 116 8.30 -1.52 9.03
N VAL A 117 8.14 -1.00 7.82
CA VAL A 117 7.65 -1.79 6.66
C VAL A 117 8.73 -2.00 5.59
N ARG A 118 9.88 -1.34 5.70
CA ARG A 118 10.99 -1.49 4.74
C ARG A 118 11.35 -2.96 4.52
N GLY A 119 11.55 -3.72 5.60
CA GLY A 119 11.92 -5.14 5.52
C GLY A 119 10.87 -5.98 4.80
N TRP A 120 9.59 -5.68 5.00
CA TRP A 120 8.51 -6.37 4.31
C TRP A 120 8.54 -6.10 2.81
N TYR A 121 8.73 -4.84 2.40
CA TYR A 121 8.86 -4.52 0.97
C TYR A 121 10.12 -5.15 0.36
N GLN A 122 11.24 -5.18 1.09
CA GLN A 122 12.45 -5.87 0.62
C GLN A 122 12.18 -7.36 0.38
N ALA A 123 11.46 -8.01 1.27
CA ALA A 123 11.06 -9.41 1.09
C ALA A 123 10.13 -9.61 -0.13
N MET A 124 9.36 -8.59 -0.51
CA MET A 124 8.52 -8.58 -1.70
C MET A 124 9.28 -8.24 -3.00
N GLY A 125 10.59 -8.00 -2.91
CA GLY A 125 11.45 -7.75 -4.07
C GLY A 125 11.75 -6.27 -4.35
N TYR A 126 11.36 -5.36 -3.45
CA TYR A 126 11.65 -3.93 -3.61
C TYR A 126 13.07 -3.62 -3.12
N ALA A 127 13.79 -2.80 -3.88
CA ALA A 127 15.12 -2.33 -3.54
C ALA A 127 15.07 -0.87 -3.08
N VAL A 128 15.86 -0.54 -2.06
CA VAL A 128 16.01 0.84 -1.59
C VAL A 128 16.82 1.64 -2.60
N LEU A 129 16.25 2.73 -3.11
CA LEU A 129 16.93 3.68 -3.99
C LEU A 129 17.55 4.84 -3.20
N SER A 130 16.87 5.34 -2.19
CA SER A 130 17.33 6.43 -1.36
C SER A 130 16.69 6.40 0.02
N GLU A 131 17.41 6.91 1.02
CA GLU A 131 16.89 7.21 2.35
C GLU A 131 16.58 8.69 2.42
N GLN A 132 15.41 9.02 2.96
CA GLN A 132 14.94 10.38 3.19
C GLN A 132 14.59 10.54 4.67
N ILE A 133 14.63 11.78 5.15
CA ILE A 133 14.24 12.09 6.52
C ILE A 133 13.24 13.24 6.49
N VAL A 134 12.11 13.06 7.14
CA VAL A 134 11.17 14.15 7.39
C VAL A 134 11.26 14.56 8.86
N ASP A 135 11.32 15.87 9.12
CA ASP A 135 11.28 16.43 10.45
C ASP A 135 9.83 16.67 10.88
N ILE A 136 9.44 16.03 11.98
CA ILE A 136 8.10 16.14 12.54
C ILE A 136 8.22 16.83 13.89
N ASN A 137 8.13 18.15 13.90
CA ASN A 137 8.24 18.97 15.11
C ASN A 137 9.52 18.67 15.94
N GLY A 138 10.66 18.53 15.25
CA GLY A 138 11.94 18.23 15.87
C GLY A 138 12.27 16.74 16.00
N GLU A 139 11.35 15.86 15.63
CA GLU A 139 11.56 14.42 15.61
C GLU A 139 11.82 13.93 14.19
N ALA A 140 12.96 13.28 13.96
CA ALA A 140 13.33 12.77 12.64
C ALA A 140 12.63 11.45 12.36
N LEU A 141 11.90 11.39 11.24
CA LEU A 141 11.28 10.16 10.75
C LEU A 141 11.96 9.76 9.44
N PRO A 142 12.78 8.69 9.43
CA PRO A 142 13.34 8.18 8.19
C PRO A 142 12.29 7.42 7.38
N TYR A 143 12.38 7.57 6.05
CA TYR A 143 11.64 6.74 5.11
C TYR A 143 12.51 6.43 3.90
N TYR A 144 12.13 5.41 3.15
CA TYR A 144 12.93 4.84 2.08
C TYR A 144 12.13 4.86 0.79
N HIS A 145 12.69 5.49 -0.23
CA HIS A 145 12.15 5.37 -1.59
C HIS A 145 12.61 4.04 -2.17
N MET A 146 11.67 3.20 -2.56
CA MET A 146 11.93 1.83 -3.00
C MET A 146 11.27 1.56 -4.35
N GLU A 147 11.86 0.65 -5.12
CA GLU A 147 11.41 0.30 -6.46
C GLU A 147 11.52 -1.20 -6.71
N LYS A 148 10.60 -1.72 -7.51
CA LYS A 148 10.62 -3.08 -8.02
C LYS A 148 10.29 -3.11 -9.51
N GLN A 149 11.01 -3.92 -10.28
CA GLN A 149 10.59 -4.29 -11.62
C GLN A 149 9.44 -5.29 -11.52
N VAL A 150 8.31 -4.99 -12.17
CA VAL A 150 7.12 -5.83 -12.10
C VAL A 150 6.83 -6.47 -13.45
N THR A 151 6.42 -7.75 -13.41
CA THR A 151 5.97 -8.51 -14.56
C THR A 151 4.69 -9.23 -14.19
N ALA A 152 3.72 -9.31 -15.10
CA ALA A 152 2.49 -10.05 -14.85
C ALA A 152 2.80 -11.54 -14.72
N MET A 153 2.50 -12.17 -13.59
CA MET A 153 2.71 -13.59 -13.34
C MET A 153 2.04 -14.48 -14.40
N ASN A 154 0.90 -14.07 -14.92
CA ASN A 154 0.16 -14.80 -15.93
C ASN A 154 0.84 -14.83 -17.30
N MET A 155 1.71 -13.86 -17.62
CA MET A 155 2.45 -13.84 -18.89
C MET A 155 3.55 -14.90 -18.93
N ASP A 156 4.22 -15.15 -17.82
CA ASP A 156 5.26 -16.19 -17.72
C ASP A 156 4.64 -17.59 -17.84
N ASN A 157 3.49 -17.81 -17.24
CA ASN A 157 2.76 -19.07 -17.34
C ASN A 157 2.20 -19.30 -18.75
N LEU A 158 1.75 -18.26 -19.43
CA LEU A 158 1.28 -18.34 -20.81
C LEU A 158 2.44 -18.63 -21.78
N ASN A 159 3.60 -18.00 -21.57
CA ASN A 159 4.78 -18.26 -22.39
C ASN A 159 5.35 -19.66 -22.17
N GLN A 160 5.31 -20.17 -20.94
CA GLN A 160 5.71 -21.56 -20.65
C GLN A 160 4.72 -22.57 -21.23
N GLY A 161 3.42 -22.24 -21.25
CA GLY A 161 2.39 -23.06 -21.86
C GLY A 161 2.42 -23.08 -23.39
N LEU A 162 2.94 -22.03 -24.02
CA LEU A 162 3.04 -21.92 -25.47
C LEU A 162 4.33 -22.55 -26.04
N MET A 163 5.27 -22.97 -25.19
CA MET A 163 6.49 -23.68 -25.60
C MET A 163 6.31 -25.18 -25.73
N PHE A 164 5.13 -25.65 -25.47
CA PHE A 164 4.73 -27.05 -25.62
C PHE A 164 3.52 -27.16 -26.55
#